data_5413cba97b01a220da9cc58811297223
#
_entry.id   5413cba97b01a220da9cc58811297223
#
_cell.length_a   1.000
_cell.length_b   1.000
_cell.length_c   1.000
_cell.angle_alpha   90.00
_cell.angle_beta   90.00
_cell.angle_gamma   90.00
#
_symmetry.space_group_name_H-M   'P 1'
#
loop_
_entity.id
_entity.type
_entity.pdbx_description
1 polymer ?
#
loop_
_entity_poly.entity_id
_entity_poly.type
_entity_poly.pdbx_seq_one_letter_code
_entity_poly.pdbx_strand_id
1 'polypeptide(L)'
;MSSLKFTIIQTALSWEDKGANLEALSKKIMAIAEPTEIIVLPEMFTTGFSMQPALFAETMEGPTVQWMRRLAETKKSIITGSVIIEENGNYYNRLIWMLPNGQLGYYDKRHLFAFAGEHEFYSEGNKRLIASVKGWKINLQICFDLRFPVWARQQLANTSGGTNVENTNVPDLEYDVILYVANWPEKRNHAWKTLLTA
;
A
#
# COMPACT_ATOMS: atom_id res chain seq x y z
N MET A 1 11.52 18.90 -10.49
CA MET A 1 10.89 18.17 -9.36
C MET A 1 11.98 17.75 -8.38
N SER A 2 11.71 17.77 -7.07
CA SER A 2 12.63 17.24 -6.06
C SER A 2 12.69 15.71 -6.17
N SER A 3 13.82 15.09 -5.81
CA SER A 3 13.94 13.64 -5.76
C SER A 3 13.04 13.05 -4.67
N LEU A 4 12.51 11.86 -4.90
CA LEU A 4 11.72 11.09 -3.95
C LEU A 4 12.41 9.74 -3.70
N LYS A 5 12.77 9.46 -2.44
CA LYS A 5 13.47 8.24 -2.05
C LYS A 5 12.52 7.23 -1.42
N PHE A 6 12.56 6.01 -1.90
CA PHE A 6 11.84 4.87 -1.33
C PHE A 6 12.81 3.89 -0.69
N THR A 7 12.45 3.37 0.47
CA THR A 7 13.08 2.17 1.03
C THR A 7 12.07 1.05 1.01
N ILE A 8 12.32 0.02 0.19
CA ILE A 8 11.44 -1.13 0.07
C ILE A 8 11.97 -2.26 0.95
N ILE A 9 11.15 -2.73 1.89
CA ILE A 9 11.49 -3.86 2.76
C ILE A 9 10.90 -5.14 2.16
N GLN A 10 11.73 -5.85 1.40
CA GLN A 10 11.41 -7.19 0.93
C GLN A 10 11.92 -8.21 1.95
N THR A 11 11.02 -8.99 2.55
CA THR A 11 11.37 -9.94 3.60
C THR A 11 10.41 -11.13 3.64
N ALA A 12 10.90 -12.28 4.09
CA ALA A 12 10.01 -13.37 4.48
C ALA A 12 9.23 -12.95 5.73
N LEU A 13 7.98 -13.34 5.78
CA LEU A 13 7.09 -13.12 6.93
C LEU A 13 6.88 -14.44 7.67
N SER A 14 6.84 -14.38 9.00
CA SER A 14 6.38 -15.48 9.82
C SER A 14 4.89 -15.65 9.63
N TRP A 15 4.47 -16.85 9.20
CA TRP A 15 3.08 -17.13 8.89
C TRP A 15 2.20 -16.96 10.13
N GLU A 16 1.21 -16.06 10.02
CA GLU A 16 0.21 -15.78 11.06
C GLU A 16 0.78 -15.42 12.46
N ASP A 17 2.02 -14.93 12.50
CA ASP A 17 2.66 -14.46 13.73
C ASP A 17 2.90 -12.95 13.69
N LYS A 18 1.90 -12.20 14.16
CA LYS A 18 1.94 -10.72 14.18
C LYS A 18 3.10 -10.19 15.03
N GLY A 19 3.37 -10.84 16.17
CA GLY A 19 4.42 -10.41 17.09
C GLY A 19 5.80 -10.50 16.45
N ALA A 20 6.14 -11.68 15.92
CA ALA A 20 7.42 -11.92 15.25
C ALA A 20 7.62 -10.99 14.05
N ASN A 21 6.56 -10.80 13.24
CA ASN A 21 6.64 -9.91 12.06
C ASN A 21 6.87 -8.45 12.45
N LEU A 22 6.13 -7.92 13.43
CA LEU A 22 6.29 -6.54 13.88
C LEU A 22 7.66 -6.30 14.52
N GLU A 23 8.18 -7.27 15.30
CA GLU A 23 9.52 -7.18 15.88
C GLU A 23 10.60 -7.17 14.77
N ALA A 24 10.53 -8.11 13.82
CA ALA A 24 11.49 -8.20 12.73
C ALA A 24 11.48 -6.95 11.85
N LEU A 25 10.29 -6.44 11.51
CA LEU A 25 10.13 -5.22 10.73
C LEU A 25 10.61 -3.98 11.50
N SER A 26 10.35 -3.90 12.81
CA SER A 26 10.88 -2.82 13.66
C SER A 26 12.40 -2.74 13.58
N LYS A 27 13.08 -3.88 13.73
CA LYS A 27 14.56 -3.96 13.65
C LYS A 27 15.05 -3.48 12.27
N LYS A 28 14.41 -3.92 11.18
CA LYS A 28 14.78 -3.50 9.82
C LYS A 28 14.55 -2.00 9.59
N ILE A 29 13.41 -1.47 10.00
CA ILE A 29 13.06 -0.05 9.86
C ILE A 29 14.03 0.81 10.67
N MET A 30 14.32 0.43 11.92
CA MET A 30 15.25 1.19 12.78
C MET A 30 16.68 1.19 12.23
N ALA A 31 17.10 0.12 11.56
CA ALA A 31 18.43 -0.02 10.95
C ALA A 31 18.59 0.81 9.65
N ILE A 32 17.54 1.41 9.09
CA ILE A 32 17.67 2.29 7.93
C ILE A 32 18.46 3.53 8.35
N ALA A 33 19.68 3.66 7.86
CA ALA A 33 20.59 4.78 8.18
C ALA A 33 20.36 5.98 7.26
N GLU A 34 20.07 5.73 5.98
CA GLU A 34 19.89 6.77 4.98
C GLU A 34 18.51 7.44 5.10
N PRO A 35 18.43 8.77 4.96
CA PRO A 35 17.13 9.45 4.89
C PRO A 35 16.28 8.93 3.73
N THR A 36 15.04 8.62 4.00
CA THR A 36 14.05 8.17 3.02
C THR A 36 12.70 8.83 3.28
N GLU A 37 11.96 9.14 2.24
CA GLU A 37 10.63 9.73 2.40
C GLU A 37 9.56 8.66 2.66
N ILE A 38 9.73 7.49 2.05
CA ILE A 38 8.70 6.44 2.10
C ILE A 38 9.35 5.10 2.40
N ILE A 39 8.84 4.42 3.42
CA ILE A 39 9.21 3.04 3.77
C ILE A 39 8.05 2.14 3.36
N VAL A 40 8.31 1.20 2.47
CA VAL A 40 7.30 0.29 1.90
C VAL A 40 7.44 -1.08 2.52
N LEU A 41 6.36 -1.56 3.13
CA LEU A 41 6.21 -2.89 3.72
C LEU A 41 5.40 -3.80 2.78
N PRO A 42 5.48 -5.13 2.95
CA PRO A 42 4.73 -6.08 2.14
C PRO A 42 3.20 -5.97 2.28
N GLU A 43 2.47 -6.68 1.42
CA GLU A 43 1.05 -7.00 1.62
C GLU A 43 0.87 -7.88 2.87
N MET A 44 -0.16 -7.57 3.69
CA MET A 44 -0.48 -8.28 4.94
C MET A 44 0.77 -8.55 5.78
N PHE A 45 1.59 -7.49 5.98
CA PHE A 45 2.93 -7.62 6.55
C PHE A 45 2.95 -8.15 7.99
N THR A 46 1.81 -8.18 8.68
CA THR A 46 1.70 -8.71 10.04
C THR A 46 1.47 -10.22 10.08
N THR A 47 0.87 -10.81 9.04
CA THR A 47 0.39 -12.20 9.07
C THR A 47 0.89 -13.05 7.91
N GLY A 48 1.35 -12.42 6.83
CA GLY A 48 1.35 -13.06 5.53
C GLY A 48 -0.07 -13.09 4.93
N PHE A 49 -0.21 -13.64 3.73
CA PHE A 49 -1.49 -13.66 2.98
C PHE A 49 -2.47 -14.69 3.58
N SER A 50 -2.99 -14.39 4.78
CA SER A 50 -3.90 -15.26 5.55
C SER A 50 -5.35 -15.14 5.10
N MET A 51 -6.08 -16.27 5.08
CA MET A 51 -7.52 -16.35 4.87
C MET A 51 -8.30 -16.50 6.18
N GLN A 52 -7.73 -16.05 7.31
CA GLN A 52 -8.38 -16.09 8.62
C GLN A 52 -8.59 -14.69 9.21
N PRO A 53 -9.35 -13.78 8.52
CA PRO A 53 -9.48 -12.42 8.99
C PRO A 53 -10.14 -12.32 10.37
N ALA A 54 -11.07 -13.20 10.69
CA ALA A 54 -11.74 -13.21 12.01
C ALA A 54 -10.76 -13.37 13.19
N LEU A 55 -9.58 -13.99 12.98
CA LEU A 55 -8.56 -14.16 14.01
C LEU A 55 -7.55 -13.01 14.03
N PHE A 56 -7.30 -12.38 12.89
CA PHE A 56 -6.17 -11.47 12.73
C PHE A 56 -6.54 -10.03 12.41
N ALA A 57 -7.81 -9.74 12.13
CA ALA A 57 -8.22 -8.37 11.85
C ALA A 57 -8.06 -7.45 13.08
N GLU A 58 -7.77 -6.21 12.78
CA GLU A 58 -7.73 -5.10 13.72
C GLU A 58 -8.65 -3.99 13.21
N THR A 59 -9.05 -3.07 14.08
CA THR A 59 -9.67 -1.83 13.65
C THR A 59 -8.61 -0.81 13.22
N MET A 60 -9.03 0.31 12.64
CA MET A 60 -8.12 1.41 12.29
C MET A 60 -7.44 2.07 13.50
N GLU A 61 -7.91 1.78 14.72
CA GLU A 61 -7.27 2.19 15.98
C GLU A 61 -6.48 1.05 16.64
N GLY A 62 -6.31 -0.06 15.92
CA GLY A 62 -5.65 -1.26 16.41
C GLY A 62 -4.13 -1.13 16.62
N PRO A 63 -3.52 -2.11 17.29
CA PRO A 63 -2.11 -2.05 17.69
C PRO A 63 -1.14 -1.93 16.51
N THR A 64 -1.44 -2.52 15.35
CA THR A 64 -0.58 -2.40 14.16
C THR A 64 -0.61 -0.98 13.58
N VAL A 65 -1.77 -0.34 13.51
CA VAL A 65 -1.90 1.05 13.04
C VAL A 65 -1.16 2.00 13.99
N GLN A 66 -1.26 1.77 15.31
CA GLN A 66 -0.51 2.53 16.30
C GLN A 66 1.01 2.30 16.19
N TRP A 67 1.42 1.07 15.87
CA TRP A 67 2.82 0.75 15.60
C TRP A 67 3.35 1.50 14.37
N MET A 68 2.59 1.53 13.27
CA MET A 68 2.94 2.31 12.08
C MET A 68 3.08 3.79 12.40
N ARG A 69 2.16 4.34 13.19
CA ARG A 69 2.16 5.77 13.61
C ARG A 69 3.44 6.12 14.37
N ARG A 70 3.80 5.33 15.41
CA ARG A 70 5.03 5.55 16.19
C ARG A 70 6.29 5.48 15.33
N LEU A 71 6.37 4.53 14.42
CA LEU A 71 7.56 4.39 13.56
C LEU A 71 7.63 5.50 12.50
N ALA A 72 6.50 5.91 11.93
CA ALA A 72 6.44 7.02 10.97
C ALA A 72 6.93 8.33 11.62
N GLU A 73 6.47 8.62 12.85
CA GLU A 73 6.93 9.76 13.64
C GLU A 73 8.43 9.66 13.96
N THR A 74 8.89 8.52 14.45
CA THR A 74 10.30 8.29 14.84
C THR A 74 11.26 8.43 13.66
N LYS A 75 10.91 7.85 12.52
CA LYS A 75 11.73 7.87 11.30
C LYS A 75 11.54 9.14 10.47
N LYS A 76 10.52 9.95 10.80
CA LYS A 76 10.10 11.13 10.00
C LYS A 76 9.86 10.77 8.55
N SER A 77 9.33 9.56 8.32
CA SER A 77 9.10 8.96 7.01
C SER A 77 7.67 8.44 6.93
N ILE A 78 7.10 8.45 5.74
CA ILE A 78 5.84 7.76 5.47
C ILE A 78 6.08 6.26 5.60
N ILE A 79 5.16 5.53 6.25
CA ILE A 79 5.18 4.08 6.29
C ILE A 79 3.93 3.56 5.60
N THR A 80 4.10 2.66 4.64
CA THR A 80 3.00 2.07 3.90
C THR A 80 3.15 0.56 3.76
N GLY A 81 2.02 -0.14 3.79
CA GLY A 81 1.91 -1.58 3.66
C GLY A 81 0.48 -2.00 3.96
N SER A 82 0.07 -3.23 3.62
CA SER A 82 -1.30 -3.63 3.91
C SER A 82 -1.43 -4.51 5.15
N VAL A 83 -2.57 -4.41 5.79
CA VAL A 83 -2.96 -5.14 7.00
C VAL A 83 -4.40 -5.64 6.86
N ILE A 84 -4.79 -6.59 7.69
CA ILE A 84 -6.17 -7.08 7.76
C ILE A 84 -6.93 -6.15 8.70
N ILE A 85 -7.92 -5.42 8.16
CA ILE A 85 -8.75 -4.48 8.92
C ILE A 85 -10.20 -4.97 8.95
N GLU A 86 -10.80 -4.92 10.12
CA GLU A 86 -12.25 -5.04 10.30
C GLU A 86 -12.87 -3.64 10.39
N GLU A 87 -13.92 -3.44 9.62
CA GLU A 87 -14.72 -2.23 9.67
C GLU A 87 -16.19 -2.53 9.35
N ASN A 88 -17.11 -2.19 10.25
CA ASN A 88 -18.55 -2.40 10.10
C ASN A 88 -18.94 -3.86 9.80
N GLY A 89 -18.26 -4.83 10.44
CA GLY A 89 -18.52 -6.25 10.25
C GLY A 89 -17.94 -6.85 8.97
N ASN A 90 -17.16 -6.10 8.20
CA ASN A 90 -16.47 -6.57 7.01
C ASN A 90 -14.96 -6.58 7.22
N TYR A 91 -14.28 -7.46 6.50
CA TYR A 91 -12.82 -7.55 6.53
C TYR A 91 -12.23 -7.04 5.23
N TYR A 92 -11.12 -6.30 5.32
CA TYR A 92 -10.43 -5.71 4.19
C TYR A 92 -8.94 -6.01 4.21
N ASN A 93 -8.37 -6.28 3.05
CA ASN A 93 -6.94 -6.18 2.82
C ASN A 93 -6.66 -4.70 2.55
N ARG A 94 -6.30 -3.95 3.61
CA ARG A 94 -6.21 -2.48 3.60
C ARG A 94 -4.77 -2.01 3.61
N LEU A 95 -4.36 -1.33 2.55
CA LEU A 95 -3.10 -0.61 2.51
C LEU A 95 -3.26 0.71 3.27
N ILE A 96 -2.36 0.95 4.22
CA ILE A 96 -2.32 2.17 5.02
C ILE A 96 -1.16 3.04 4.52
N TRP A 97 -1.44 4.32 4.35
CA TRP A 97 -0.47 5.36 4.06
C TRP A 97 -0.35 6.25 5.29
N MET A 98 0.60 5.93 6.17
CA MET A 98 0.80 6.61 7.45
C MET A 98 1.81 7.74 7.32
N LEU A 99 1.38 8.98 7.55
CA LEU A 99 2.24 10.16 7.54
C LEU A 99 2.99 10.32 8.86
N PRO A 100 4.17 10.99 8.88
CA PRO A 100 4.93 11.26 10.10
C PRO A 100 4.17 12.06 11.18
N ASN A 101 3.17 12.85 10.78
CA ASN A 101 2.32 13.63 11.69
C ASN A 101 1.13 12.82 12.25
N GLY A 102 1.05 11.54 11.96
CA GLY A 102 -0.01 10.64 12.40
C GLY A 102 -1.31 10.68 11.57
N GLN A 103 -1.42 11.58 10.58
CA GLN A 103 -2.50 11.50 9.60
C GLN A 103 -2.31 10.28 8.71
N LEU A 104 -3.40 9.71 8.23
CA LEU A 104 -3.34 8.55 7.35
C LEU A 104 -4.38 8.62 6.22
N GLY A 105 -4.05 7.99 5.11
CA GLY A 105 -4.97 7.57 4.07
C GLY A 105 -4.98 6.05 3.97
N TYR A 106 -5.95 5.49 3.29
CA TYR A 106 -5.98 4.04 3.06
C TYR A 106 -6.60 3.67 1.72
N TYR A 107 -6.23 2.49 1.24
CA TYR A 107 -6.76 1.86 0.05
C TYR A 107 -7.14 0.41 0.37
N ASP A 108 -8.40 0.06 0.14
CA ASP A 108 -8.86 -1.31 0.23
C ASP A 108 -8.66 -2.00 -1.11
N LYS A 109 -8.05 -3.18 -1.10
CA LYS A 109 -7.78 -3.97 -2.30
C LYS A 109 -9.02 -4.12 -3.16
N ARG A 110 -8.93 -3.68 -4.41
CA ARG A 110 -10.07 -3.74 -5.34
C ARG A 110 -10.28 -5.13 -5.88
N HIS A 111 -9.21 -5.81 -6.29
CA HIS A 111 -9.32 -7.11 -6.94
C HIS A 111 -8.82 -8.21 -6.00
N LEU A 112 -9.76 -8.91 -5.40
CA LEU A 112 -9.47 -10.01 -4.50
C LEU A 112 -9.01 -11.23 -5.30
N PHE A 113 -8.02 -11.95 -4.76
CA PHE A 113 -7.44 -13.12 -5.40
C PHE A 113 -8.35 -14.34 -5.24
N ALA A 114 -9.37 -14.44 -6.10
CA ALA A 114 -10.38 -15.48 -6.06
C ALA A 114 -9.82 -16.90 -6.16
N PHE A 115 -8.67 -17.06 -6.85
CA PHE A 115 -8.01 -18.37 -6.95
C PHE A 115 -7.53 -18.92 -5.59
N ALA A 116 -7.28 -18.06 -4.60
CA ALA A 116 -6.98 -18.45 -3.22
C ALA A 116 -8.19 -18.32 -2.29
N GLY A 117 -9.38 -18.03 -2.80
CA GLY A 117 -10.58 -17.86 -2.00
C GLY A 117 -10.67 -16.53 -1.26
N GLU A 118 -9.82 -15.53 -1.56
CA GLU A 118 -9.80 -14.25 -0.82
C GLU A 118 -11.18 -13.58 -0.80
N HIS A 119 -11.96 -13.69 -1.88
CA HIS A 119 -13.30 -13.11 -2.01
C HIS A 119 -14.37 -13.76 -1.10
N GLU A 120 -14.08 -14.91 -0.51
CA GLU A 120 -14.97 -15.57 0.44
C GLU A 120 -14.83 -14.98 1.86
N PHE A 121 -13.71 -14.33 2.14
CA PHE A 121 -13.34 -13.84 3.47
C PHE A 121 -13.21 -12.33 3.57
N TYR A 122 -12.91 -11.66 2.46
CA TYR A 122 -12.64 -10.21 2.41
C TYR A 122 -13.61 -9.49 1.49
N SER A 123 -13.87 -8.24 1.82
CA SER A 123 -14.64 -7.32 0.99
C SER A 123 -13.72 -6.51 0.08
N GLU A 124 -14.18 -6.26 -1.14
CA GLU A 124 -13.45 -5.44 -2.10
C GLU A 124 -13.59 -3.95 -1.83
N GLY A 125 -12.54 -3.18 -2.12
CA GLY A 125 -12.59 -1.73 -2.17
C GLY A 125 -13.23 -1.21 -3.46
N ASN A 126 -13.61 0.07 -3.45
CA ASN A 126 -14.22 0.72 -4.62
C ASN A 126 -13.64 2.10 -4.93
N LYS A 127 -12.60 2.52 -4.23
CA LYS A 127 -11.97 3.84 -4.41
C LYS A 127 -10.47 3.67 -4.57
N ARG A 128 -9.88 4.44 -5.49
CA ARG A 128 -8.42 4.56 -5.57
C ARG A 128 -7.92 5.59 -4.56
N LEU A 129 -6.70 5.40 -4.09
CA LEU A 129 -5.97 6.37 -3.30
C LEU A 129 -4.77 6.87 -4.11
N ILE A 130 -4.80 8.16 -4.46
CA ILE A 130 -3.65 8.86 -5.01
C ILE A 130 -3.07 9.72 -3.89
N ALA A 131 -1.93 9.30 -3.36
CA ALA A 131 -1.23 10.02 -2.31
C ALA A 131 -0.30 11.07 -2.92
N SER A 132 -0.12 12.22 -2.24
CA SER A 132 0.81 13.26 -2.68
C SER A 132 1.92 13.45 -1.67
N VAL A 133 3.18 13.50 -2.14
CA VAL A 133 4.36 13.78 -1.33
C VAL A 133 5.41 14.53 -2.15
N LYS A 134 5.88 15.67 -1.66
CA LYS A 134 6.89 16.53 -2.34
C LYS A 134 6.52 16.87 -3.80
N GLY A 135 5.24 16.98 -4.12
CA GLY A 135 4.75 17.24 -5.47
C GLY A 135 4.61 16.02 -6.36
N TRP A 136 5.01 14.82 -5.90
CA TRP A 136 4.77 13.57 -6.59
C TRP A 136 3.40 13.00 -6.23
N LYS A 137 2.67 12.51 -7.22
CA LYS A 137 1.39 11.83 -7.07
C LYS A 137 1.62 10.32 -7.21
N ILE A 138 1.21 9.54 -6.21
CA ILE A 138 1.48 8.09 -6.11
C ILE A 138 0.17 7.32 -6.06
N ASN A 139 -0.10 6.48 -7.06
CA ASN A 139 -1.24 5.57 -7.08
C ASN A 139 -0.88 4.29 -6.30
N LEU A 140 -1.67 3.97 -5.26
CA LEU A 140 -1.43 2.85 -4.37
C LEU A 140 -2.28 1.64 -4.74
N GLN A 141 -1.66 0.48 -4.86
CA GLN A 141 -2.28 -0.76 -5.31
C GLN A 141 -1.80 -1.95 -4.47
N ILE A 142 -2.58 -3.03 -4.45
CA ILE A 142 -2.24 -4.25 -3.70
C ILE A 142 -2.21 -5.46 -4.64
N CYS A 143 -1.03 -6.06 -4.81
CA CYS A 143 -0.77 -7.42 -5.31
C CYS A 143 -1.58 -7.77 -6.58
N PHE A 144 -2.71 -8.44 -6.44
CA PHE A 144 -3.54 -8.94 -7.55
C PHE A 144 -4.14 -7.82 -8.41
N ASP A 145 -4.23 -6.59 -7.90
CA ASP A 145 -4.63 -5.42 -8.70
C ASP A 145 -3.75 -5.25 -9.95
N LEU A 146 -2.49 -5.72 -9.90
CA LEU A 146 -1.56 -5.72 -11.04
C LEU A 146 -2.13 -6.44 -12.27
N ARG A 147 -3.04 -7.37 -12.10
CA ARG A 147 -3.69 -8.09 -13.20
C ARG A 147 -4.84 -7.32 -13.87
N PHE A 148 -5.17 -6.15 -13.34
CA PHE A 148 -6.29 -5.33 -13.80
C PHE A 148 -5.84 -3.93 -14.25
N PRO A 149 -5.11 -3.83 -15.36
CA PRO A 149 -4.51 -2.58 -15.81
C PRO A 149 -5.55 -1.47 -16.07
N VAL A 150 -6.80 -1.82 -16.37
CA VAL A 150 -7.88 -0.84 -16.55
C VAL A 150 -8.16 -0.07 -15.25
N TRP A 151 -8.03 -0.72 -14.07
CA TRP A 151 -8.17 -0.07 -12.77
C TRP A 151 -7.00 0.84 -12.45
N ALA A 152 -5.79 0.39 -12.77
CA ALA A 152 -4.56 1.07 -12.41
C ALA A 152 -4.11 2.12 -13.44
N ARG A 153 -4.64 2.09 -14.68
CA ARG A 153 -4.15 2.94 -15.77
C ARG A 153 -4.29 4.42 -15.48
N GLN A 154 -3.37 5.17 -16.05
CA GLN A 154 -3.36 6.62 -16.01
C GLN A 154 -4.64 7.22 -16.60
N GLN A 155 -5.17 8.23 -15.94
CA GLN A 155 -6.27 9.05 -16.44
C GLN A 155 -5.81 10.51 -16.49
N LEU A 156 -6.42 11.31 -17.35
CA LEU A 156 -6.23 12.75 -17.28
C LEU A 156 -6.92 13.27 -16.02
N ALA A 157 -6.26 14.11 -15.26
CA ALA A 157 -6.88 14.78 -14.13
C ALA A 157 -8.10 15.55 -14.65
N ASN A 158 -9.29 15.28 -14.09
CA ASN A 158 -10.49 15.99 -14.47
C ASN A 158 -10.32 17.47 -14.14
N THR A 159 -10.17 18.30 -15.15
CA THR A 159 -10.25 19.76 -15.04
C THR A 159 -11.72 20.17 -14.87
N SER A 160 -12.33 19.69 -13.78
CA SER A 160 -13.70 20.09 -13.41
C SER A 160 -13.64 21.48 -12.78
N GLY A 161 -13.81 22.50 -13.58
CA GLY A 161 -14.16 23.86 -13.17
C GLY A 161 -12.99 24.84 -13.02
N GLY A 162 -12.69 25.59 -14.05
CA GLY A 162 -11.87 26.80 -13.97
C GLY A 162 -11.17 27.10 -15.30
N THR A 163 -11.68 28.11 -16.00
CA THR A 163 -11.07 28.73 -17.16
C THR A 163 -9.74 29.39 -16.78
N ASN A 164 -8.64 28.67 -16.89
CA ASN A 164 -7.31 29.23 -17.15
C ASN A 164 -6.45 28.08 -17.70
N VAL A 165 -6.58 27.85 -19.01
CA VAL A 165 -5.64 27.03 -19.76
C VAL A 165 -4.40 27.90 -19.96
N GLU A 166 -3.48 27.90 -18.99
CA GLU A 166 -2.10 28.21 -19.32
C GLU A 166 -1.61 27.07 -20.23
N ASN A 167 -1.10 27.45 -21.35
CA ASN A 167 -0.72 26.64 -22.51
C ASN A 167 0.51 25.77 -22.17
N THR A 168 0.37 24.79 -21.25
CA THR A 168 1.37 23.75 -21.02
C THR A 168 0.95 22.51 -21.79
N ASN A 169 1.70 22.19 -22.86
CA ASN A 169 1.52 21.00 -23.71
C ASN A 169 1.73 19.67 -22.95
N VAL A 170 1.70 19.66 -21.62
CA VAL A 170 1.86 18.46 -20.80
C VAL A 170 0.50 18.17 -20.17
N PRO A 171 -0.13 17.03 -20.50
CA PRO A 171 -1.38 16.64 -19.85
C PRO A 171 -1.18 16.54 -18.34
N ASP A 172 -2.10 17.11 -17.55
CA ASP A 172 -2.11 16.92 -16.10
C ASP A 172 -2.50 15.45 -15.79
N LEU A 173 -1.49 14.66 -15.50
CA LEU A 173 -1.66 13.25 -15.21
C LEU A 173 -2.19 13.05 -13.79
N GLU A 174 -3.01 12.03 -13.60
CA GLU A 174 -3.60 11.71 -12.30
C GLU A 174 -2.54 11.30 -11.27
N TYR A 175 -1.48 10.60 -11.70
CA TYR A 175 -0.33 10.22 -10.85
C TYR A 175 0.97 10.14 -11.66
N ASP A 176 2.09 10.20 -10.95
CA ASP A 176 3.45 10.11 -11.51
C ASP A 176 4.07 8.73 -11.27
N VAL A 177 3.68 8.07 -10.17
CA VAL A 177 4.22 6.79 -9.71
C VAL A 177 3.07 5.84 -9.39
N ILE A 178 3.23 4.58 -9.73
CA ILE A 178 2.36 3.51 -9.23
C ILE A 178 3.15 2.62 -8.28
N LEU A 179 2.57 2.32 -7.12
CA LEU A 179 3.17 1.50 -6.07
C LEU A 179 2.31 0.28 -5.80
N TYR A 180 2.88 -0.91 -5.96
CA TYR A 180 2.25 -2.18 -5.59
C TYR A 180 2.93 -2.76 -4.35
N VAL A 181 2.18 -3.01 -3.27
CA VAL A 181 2.62 -3.90 -2.19
C VAL A 181 2.13 -5.31 -2.48
N ALA A 182 2.94 -6.32 -2.19
CA ALA A 182 2.56 -7.70 -2.51
C ALA A 182 3.16 -8.71 -1.53
N ASN A 183 2.44 -9.84 -1.40
CA ASN A 183 2.94 -11.11 -0.89
C ASN A 183 2.77 -12.14 -2.00
N TRP A 184 3.70 -12.14 -2.96
CA TRP A 184 3.56 -12.83 -4.23
C TRP A 184 4.30 -14.16 -4.22
N PRO A 185 3.65 -15.28 -4.59
CA PRO A 185 4.30 -16.58 -4.60
C PRO A 185 5.45 -16.67 -5.61
N GLU A 186 6.59 -17.20 -5.20
CA GLU A 186 7.78 -17.35 -6.04
C GLU A 186 7.49 -18.07 -7.37
N LYS A 187 6.67 -19.11 -7.33
CA LYS A 187 6.25 -19.88 -8.53
C LYS A 187 5.57 -19.03 -9.61
N ARG A 188 5.06 -17.85 -9.25
CA ARG A 188 4.40 -16.89 -10.15
C ARG A 188 5.23 -15.65 -10.43
N ASN A 189 6.51 -15.64 -10.05
CA ASN A 189 7.39 -14.48 -10.17
C ASN A 189 7.56 -14.00 -11.62
N HIS A 190 7.52 -14.92 -12.60
CA HIS A 190 7.56 -14.55 -14.01
C HIS A 190 6.39 -13.61 -14.37
N ALA A 191 5.16 -13.97 -14.00
CA ALA A 191 3.99 -13.13 -14.26
C ALA A 191 4.10 -11.76 -13.57
N TRP A 192 4.60 -11.73 -12.32
CA TRP A 192 4.84 -10.48 -11.59
C TRP A 192 5.79 -9.55 -12.35
N LYS A 193 6.97 -10.05 -12.73
CA LYS A 193 7.97 -9.27 -13.45
C LYS A 193 7.47 -8.79 -14.81
N THR A 194 6.81 -9.67 -15.57
CA THR A 194 6.29 -9.32 -16.90
C THR A 194 5.26 -8.19 -16.82
N LEU A 195 4.32 -8.30 -15.89
CA LEU A 195 3.25 -7.28 -15.74
C LEU A 195 3.76 -5.95 -15.20
N LEU A 196 4.80 -5.95 -14.36
CA LEU A 196 5.43 -4.71 -13.89
C LEU A 196 6.26 -4.01 -14.97
N THR A 197 6.68 -4.73 -16.01
CA THR A 197 7.51 -4.19 -17.10
C THR A 197 6.66 -3.71 -18.29
N ALA A 198 5.44 -4.20 -18.41
CA ALA A 198 4.52 -3.87 -19.51
C ALA A 198 3.81 -2.54 -19.27
#